data_20cdef037d7a26e52bc094ce5b2ed897
#
_entry.id   20cdef037d7a26e52bc094ce5b2ed897
#
_cell.length_a   1.000
_cell.length_b   1.000
_cell.length_c   1.000
_cell.angle_alpha   90.00
_cell.angle_beta   90.00
_cell.angle_gamma   90.00
#
_symmetry.space_group_name_H-M   'P 1'
#
loop_
_entity.id
_entity.type
_entity.pdbx_description
1 polymer ?
#
loop_
_entity_poly.entity_id
_entity_poly.type
_entity_poly.pdbx_seq_one_letter_code
_entity_poly.pdbx_strand_id
1 'polypeptide(L)'
;MLHKDTKIYVAGHRGLVGSAIWKNLQTRGYHNLVGCTHSELDLTNQAQVRAFFDEEQPEAVVLAAAHVGGIMANSLYRADFIMLNMQMQCNVISESFRHNVKKLLFLGSTCIYPKNATQPIKEDELLTSPLEYTNEEYALAKISGLKMCESYNLQYGTNYIAVMPTNLYGPNDNFHLENSHVMPAMMRKIYLAKLINEDNWQAIRTDLNKRPVEGVDGTAQEQRILEVLSKYGIADNAVQLWGTGKPLREFLWSEDMADASVHVLLNVDFSDIIGIEKYSSVFYGAETNGQNDRNSNAGRGGAIPTLGEIRNCHINVGTGKEITIKQLAQLIAQAVDFKGNIQFDSTKPDGTPRKLTDVTKLNNLGWKHKVEIADGVAKLFAWYQNDLKA
;
A
#
# COMPACT_ATOMS: atom_id res chain seq x y z
N MET A 1 -14.50 3.28 20.17
CA MET A 1 -15.00 3.60 18.79
C MET A 1 -14.80 5.09 18.55
N LEU A 2 -14.26 5.48 17.37
CA LEU A 2 -14.05 6.90 17.04
C LEU A 2 -15.41 7.59 16.80
N HIS A 3 -15.58 8.82 17.35
CA HIS A 3 -16.76 9.66 17.12
C HIS A 3 -16.72 10.25 15.70
N LYS A 4 -17.88 10.66 15.15
CA LYS A 4 -17.95 11.24 13.78
C LYS A 4 -17.20 12.56 13.63
N ASP A 5 -17.06 13.31 14.71
CA ASP A 5 -16.35 14.59 14.77
C ASP A 5 -14.84 14.42 15.04
N THR A 6 -14.36 13.18 15.24
CA THR A 6 -12.94 12.88 15.47
C THR A 6 -12.09 13.46 14.35
N LYS A 7 -11.06 14.24 14.70
CA LYS A 7 -10.09 14.75 13.72
C LYS A 7 -9.17 13.62 13.30
N ILE A 8 -9.22 13.26 12.03
CA ILE A 8 -8.43 12.17 11.45
C ILE A 8 -7.42 12.72 10.44
N TYR A 9 -6.14 12.54 10.72
CA TYR A 9 -5.08 12.85 9.77
C TYR A 9 -4.81 11.67 8.84
N VAL A 10 -4.89 11.91 7.53
CA VAL A 10 -4.58 10.90 6.51
C VAL A 10 -3.30 11.30 5.77
N ALA A 11 -2.15 10.83 6.27
CA ALA A 11 -0.87 11.03 5.61
C ALA A 11 -0.84 10.27 4.28
N GLY A 12 -0.56 10.98 3.17
CA GLY A 12 -0.62 10.41 1.82
C GLY A 12 -2.02 10.38 1.21
N HIS A 13 -2.91 11.28 1.61
CA HIS A 13 -4.33 11.36 1.20
C HIS A 13 -4.58 11.48 -0.31
N ARG A 14 -3.58 11.83 -1.13
CA ARG A 14 -3.69 11.92 -2.61
C ARG A 14 -3.20 10.67 -3.35
N GLY A 15 -2.54 9.72 -2.66
CA GLY A 15 -2.08 8.48 -3.27
C GLY A 15 -3.20 7.47 -3.51
N LEU A 16 -2.86 6.36 -4.19
CA LEU A 16 -3.78 5.26 -4.53
C LEU A 16 -4.67 4.84 -3.34
N VAL A 17 -4.07 4.50 -2.23
CA VAL A 17 -4.80 4.00 -1.04
C VAL A 17 -5.33 5.15 -0.19
N GLY A 18 -4.52 6.20 0.02
CA GLY A 18 -4.91 7.33 0.86
C GLY A 18 -6.14 8.07 0.35
N SER A 19 -6.27 8.25 -0.98
CA SER A 19 -7.45 8.89 -1.58
C SER A 19 -8.71 8.03 -1.44
N ALA A 20 -8.57 6.72 -1.57
CA ALA A 20 -9.66 5.78 -1.38
C ALA A 20 -10.10 5.73 0.11
N ILE A 21 -9.15 5.77 1.07
CA ILE A 21 -9.46 5.86 2.52
C ILE A 21 -10.18 7.17 2.83
N TRP A 22 -9.70 8.29 2.29
CA TRP A 22 -10.32 9.60 2.45
C TRP A 22 -11.79 9.58 2.01
N LYS A 23 -12.05 9.11 0.79
CA LYS A 23 -13.40 8.96 0.24
C LYS A 23 -14.27 8.02 1.08
N ASN A 24 -13.72 6.89 1.53
CA ASN A 24 -14.45 5.92 2.36
C ASN A 24 -14.84 6.51 3.71
N LEU A 25 -13.94 7.25 4.37
CA LEU A 25 -14.23 7.97 5.62
C LEU A 25 -15.36 8.99 5.43
N GLN A 26 -15.29 9.81 4.36
CA GLN A 26 -16.35 10.78 4.03
C GLN A 26 -17.70 10.10 3.79
N THR A 27 -17.72 9.02 3.03
CA THR A 27 -18.95 8.23 2.77
C THR A 27 -19.55 7.66 4.06
N ARG A 28 -18.72 7.37 5.05
CA ARG A 28 -19.16 6.91 6.38
C ARG A 28 -19.50 8.05 7.33
N GLY A 29 -19.46 9.32 6.87
CA GLY A 29 -19.83 10.50 7.66
C GLY A 29 -18.75 11.05 8.58
N TYR A 30 -17.47 10.74 8.32
CA TYR A 30 -16.33 11.38 8.95
C TYR A 30 -15.87 12.53 8.06
N HIS A 31 -16.06 13.77 8.49
CA HIS A 31 -15.77 14.95 7.67
C HIS A 31 -14.64 15.82 8.25
N ASN A 32 -14.25 15.60 9.50
CA ASN A 32 -13.13 16.30 10.13
C ASN A 32 -11.81 15.61 9.75
N LEU A 33 -11.46 15.69 8.44
CA LEU A 33 -10.29 15.04 7.85
C LEU A 33 -9.21 16.08 7.54
N VAL A 34 -7.98 15.78 7.90
CA VAL A 34 -6.79 16.58 7.61
C VAL A 34 -5.84 15.82 6.71
N GLY A 35 -5.29 16.50 5.71
CA GLY A 35 -4.31 15.92 4.80
C GLY A 35 -3.45 17.02 4.18
N CYS A 36 -2.14 16.81 4.14
CA CYS A 36 -1.18 17.71 3.53
C CYS A 36 -0.47 17.03 2.35
N THR A 37 -0.14 17.82 1.33
CA THR A 37 0.73 17.40 0.24
C THR A 37 2.17 17.38 0.71
N HIS A 38 3.07 16.73 -0.04
CA HIS A 38 4.50 16.74 0.27
C HIS A 38 5.11 18.16 0.28
N SER A 39 4.61 19.05 -0.55
CA SER A 39 5.07 20.46 -0.57
C SER A 39 4.59 21.28 0.63
N GLU A 40 3.48 20.89 1.27
CA GLU A 40 2.95 21.53 2.47
C GLU A 40 3.55 20.95 3.74
N LEU A 41 3.82 19.64 3.75
CA LEU A 41 4.37 18.92 4.90
C LEU A 41 5.32 17.80 4.42
N ASP A 42 6.62 18.03 4.58
CA ASP A 42 7.62 16.98 4.37
C ASP A 42 7.71 16.08 5.60
N LEU A 43 7.19 14.86 5.48
CA LEU A 43 7.17 13.88 6.57
C LEU A 43 8.57 13.38 6.98
N THR A 44 9.61 13.62 6.16
CA THR A 44 11.00 13.32 6.52
C THR A 44 11.58 14.39 7.45
N ASN A 45 10.98 15.57 7.48
CA ASN A 45 11.39 16.69 8.33
C ASN A 45 10.71 16.63 9.70
N GLN A 46 11.43 16.17 10.71
CA GLN A 46 10.89 16.02 12.07
C GLN A 46 10.31 17.30 12.65
N ALA A 47 10.94 18.46 12.40
CA ALA A 47 10.48 19.75 12.93
C ALA A 47 9.13 20.16 12.31
N GLN A 48 8.95 19.95 11.00
CA GLN A 48 7.68 20.23 10.33
C GLN A 48 6.58 19.29 10.83
N VAL A 49 6.87 17.99 10.97
CA VAL A 49 5.88 17.03 11.48
C VAL A 49 5.46 17.39 12.90
N ARG A 50 6.42 17.78 13.76
CA ARG A 50 6.11 18.25 15.11
C ARG A 50 5.21 19.47 15.10
N ALA A 51 5.56 20.52 14.36
CA ALA A 51 4.77 21.73 14.26
C ALA A 51 3.34 21.45 13.77
N PHE A 52 3.21 20.58 12.76
CA PHE A 52 1.91 20.14 12.27
C PHE A 52 1.08 19.43 13.35
N PHE A 53 1.66 18.52 14.11
CA PHE A 53 0.94 17.85 15.20
C PHE A 53 0.63 18.79 16.37
N ASP A 54 1.51 19.75 16.69
CA ASP A 54 1.27 20.80 17.69
C ASP A 54 0.07 21.68 17.30
N GLU A 55 -0.11 21.98 16.00
CA GLU A 55 -1.20 22.80 15.47
C GLU A 55 -2.50 22.01 15.29
N GLU A 56 -2.44 20.90 14.57
CA GLU A 56 -3.63 20.16 14.15
C GLU A 56 -4.22 19.25 15.23
N GLN A 57 -3.39 18.76 16.16
CA GLN A 57 -3.84 17.89 17.25
C GLN A 57 -4.75 16.73 16.77
N PRO A 58 -4.33 15.88 15.80
CA PRO A 58 -5.19 14.82 15.31
C PRO A 58 -5.44 13.77 16.39
N GLU A 59 -6.69 13.30 16.47
CA GLU A 59 -7.09 12.25 17.43
C GLU A 59 -6.89 10.84 16.87
N ALA A 60 -6.93 10.70 15.55
CA ALA A 60 -6.60 9.47 14.86
C ALA A 60 -5.70 9.75 13.65
N VAL A 61 -4.85 8.77 13.29
CA VAL A 61 -3.89 8.89 12.19
C VAL A 61 -3.95 7.67 11.29
N VAL A 62 -3.98 7.90 9.98
CA VAL A 62 -3.76 6.89 8.96
C VAL A 62 -2.45 7.21 8.25
N LEU A 63 -1.43 6.38 8.44
CA LEU A 63 -0.13 6.55 7.79
C LEU A 63 -0.09 5.72 6.50
N ALA A 64 -0.61 6.31 5.42
CA ALA A 64 -0.61 5.76 4.07
C ALA A 64 0.53 6.31 3.19
N ALA A 65 1.23 7.34 3.67
CA ALA A 65 2.38 7.91 2.98
C ALA A 65 3.57 6.93 3.01
N ALA A 66 4.21 6.76 1.86
CA ALA A 66 5.45 6.01 1.72
C ALA A 66 6.17 6.39 0.41
N HIS A 67 7.49 6.26 0.41
CA HIS A 67 8.27 6.26 -0.82
C HIS A 67 8.19 4.86 -1.44
N VAL A 68 7.50 4.74 -2.58
CA VAL A 68 7.19 3.46 -3.23
C VAL A 68 7.62 3.45 -4.69
N GLY A 69 7.87 2.27 -5.23
CA GLY A 69 8.22 2.10 -6.64
C GLY A 69 8.28 0.62 -7.04
N GLY A 70 8.42 0.37 -8.34
CA GLY A 70 8.59 -0.96 -8.89
C GLY A 70 9.95 -1.59 -8.55
N ILE A 71 10.18 -2.82 -9.02
CA ILE A 71 11.41 -3.61 -8.76
C ILE A 71 12.67 -2.83 -9.17
N MET A 72 12.65 -2.17 -10.33
CA MET A 72 13.82 -1.41 -10.82
C MET A 72 14.17 -0.25 -9.90
N ALA A 73 13.18 0.56 -9.48
CA ALA A 73 13.39 1.68 -8.58
C ALA A 73 13.93 1.20 -7.22
N ASN A 74 13.35 0.14 -6.65
CA ASN A 74 13.84 -0.46 -5.40
C ASN A 74 15.29 -0.93 -5.52
N SER A 75 15.67 -1.53 -6.64
CA SER A 75 17.03 -2.02 -6.86
C SER A 75 18.06 -0.91 -7.05
N LEU A 76 17.65 0.23 -7.64
CA LEU A 76 18.56 1.34 -7.95
C LEU A 76 18.71 2.35 -6.80
N TYR A 77 17.62 2.65 -6.08
CA TYR A 77 17.55 3.68 -5.06
C TYR A 77 17.43 3.12 -3.64
N ARG A 78 18.18 2.04 -3.35
CA ARG A 78 18.10 1.25 -2.11
C ARG A 78 18.17 2.12 -0.85
N ALA A 79 19.14 3.01 -0.79
CA ALA A 79 19.33 3.91 0.36
C ALA A 79 18.12 4.85 0.57
N ASP A 80 17.58 5.41 -0.50
CA ASP A 80 16.41 6.30 -0.42
C ASP A 80 15.17 5.53 0.05
N PHE A 81 14.97 4.30 -0.44
CA PHE A 81 13.83 3.49 -0.02
C PHE A 81 13.84 3.15 1.48
N ILE A 82 14.98 2.82 2.06
CA ILE A 82 15.05 2.57 3.50
C ILE A 82 14.98 3.88 4.30
N MET A 83 15.81 4.88 3.95
CA MET A 83 15.94 6.10 4.76
C MET A 83 14.68 6.95 4.78
N LEU A 84 14.11 7.27 3.61
CA LEU A 84 12.92 8.13 3.54
C LEU A 84 11.72 7.48 4.23
N ASN A 85 11.49 6.16 4.00
CA ASN A 85 10.40 5.47 4.68
C ASN A 85 10.60 5.41 6.20
N MET A 86 11.82 5.13 6.68
CA MET A 86 12.10 5.12 8.11
C MET A 86 11.91 6.50 8.74
N GLN A 87 12.40 7.57 8.11
CA GLN A 87 12.22 8.93 8.62
C GLN A 87 10.73 9.30 8.73
N MET A 88 9.96 9.11 7.65
CA MET A 88 8.53 9.41 7.65
C MET A 88 7.78 8.67 8.76
N GLN A 89 7.95 7.36 8.86
CA GLN A 89 7.21 6.57 9.85
C GLN A 89 7.68 6.82 11.28
N CYS A 90 8.99 7.03 11.51
CA CYS A 90 9.49 7.41 12.84
C CYS A 90 8.89 8.74 13.30
N ASN A 91 8.88 9.76 12.42
CA ASN A 91 8.35 11.07 12.75
C ASN A 91 6.85 11.00 13.06
N VAL A 92 6.05 10.38 12.18
CA VAL A 92 4.59 10.34 12.37
C VAL A 92 4.21 9.48 13.59
N ILE A 93 4.80 8.30 13.77
CA ILE A 93 4.45 7.41 14.91
C ILE A 93 4.89 8.05 16.24
N SER A 94 6.08 8.66 16.31
CA SER A 94 6.55 9.29 17.56
C SER A 94 5.73 10.53 17.92
N GLU A 95 5.36 11.39 16.95
CA GLU A 95 4.53 12.55 17.23
C GLU A 95 3.07 12.13 17.52
N SER A 96 2.56 11.06 16.92
CA SER A 96 1.27 10.48 17.31
C SER A 96 1.25 10.06 18.79
N PHE A 97 2.32 9.45 19.27
CA PHE A 97 2.44 9.10 20.68
C PHE A 97 2.54 10.34 21.58
N ARG A 98 3.38 11.31 21.20
CA ARG A 98 3.56 12.56 21.96
C ARG A 98 2.26 13.34 22.13
N HIS A 99 1.37 13.31 21.13
CA HIS A 99 0.09 14.02 21.11
C HIS A 99 -1.09 13.16 21.54
N ASN A 100 -0.85 11.99 22.14
CA ASN A 100 -1.88 11.09 22.67
C ASN A 100 -2.92 10.68 21.59
N VAL A 101 -2.48 10.44 20.35
CA VAL A 101 -3.34 9.93 19.29
C VAL A 101 -4.00 8.63 19.75
N LYS A 102 -5.33 8.59 19.71
CA LYS A 102 -6.14 7.49 20.23
C LYS A 102 -5.98 6.21 19.38
N LYS A 103 -5.90 6.39 18.05
CA LYS A 103 -5.73 5.29 17.09
C LYS A 103 -4.79 5.68 15.97
N LEU A 104 -3.88 4.76 15.63
CA LEU A 104 -3.04 4.89 14.45
C LEU A 104 -3.16 3.64 13.60
N LEU A 105 -3.40 3.80 12.31
CA LEU A 105 -3.34 2.75 11.31
C LEU A 105 -2.09 2.93 10.44
N PHE A 106 -1.16 1.99 10.53
CA PHE A 106 0.05 1.96 9.72
C PHE A 106 -0.15 1.05 8.50
N LEU A 107 0.01 1.59 7.30
CA LEU A 107 -0.01 0.82 6.07
C LEU A 107 1.38 0.26 5.78
N GLY A 108 1.54 -1.02 6.04
CA GLY A 108 2.73 -1.79 5.69
C GLY A 108 2.69 -2.30 4.24
N SER A 109 3.22 -3.49 4.04
CA SER A 109 3.21 -4.20 2.75
C SER A 109 3.53 -5.68 2.99
N THR A 110 2.98 -6.58 2.19
CA THR A 110 3.38 -7.99 2.20
C THR A 110 4.82 -8.24 1.73
N CYS A 111 5.58 -7.21 1.32
CA CYS A 111 7.02 -7.30 1.08
C CYS A 111 7.83 -7.67 2.33
N ILE A 112 7.26 -7.48 3.52
CA ILE A 112 7.88 -7.85 4.81
C ILE A 112 8.11 -9.35 4.99
N TYR A 113 7.43 -10.17 4.21
CA TYR A 113 7.56 -11.62 4.35
C TYR A 113 8.74 -12.17 3.58
N PRO A 114 9.35 -13.25 4.09
CA PRO A 114 10.44 -13.94 3.43
C PRO A 114 10.13 -14.31 1.97
N LYS A 115 11.18 -14.36 1.16
CA LYS A 115 11.07 -14.77 -0.25
C LYS A 115 10.41 -16.13 -0.40
N ASN A 116 10.77 -17.06 0.49
CA ASN A 116 10.33 -18.46 0.47
C ASN A 116 9.35 -18.77 1.62
N ALA A 117 8.56 -17.80 2.04
CA ALA A 117 7.53 -18.01 3.05
C ALA A 117 6.54 -19.09 2.66
N THR A 118 6.04 -19.83 3.65
CA THR A 118 4.99 -20.83 3.48
C THR A 118 3.72 -20.19 2.93
N GLN A 119 3.05 -20.85 2.00
CA GLN A 119 1.88 -20.32 1.29
C GLN A 119 0.60 -21.09 1.66
N PRO A 120 -0.52 -20.42 1.95
CA PRO A 120 -0.68 -18.96 2.05
C PRO A 120 0.10 -18.38 3.23
N ILE A 121 0.61 -17.13 3.04
CA ILE A 121 1.50 -16.48 3.99
C ILE A 121 0.71 -16.01 5.21
N LYS A 122 1.00 -16.58 6.38
CA LYS A 122 0.47 -16.13 7.67
C LYS A 122 1.35 -15.03 8.25
N GLU A 123 0.80 -14.27 9.19
CA GLU A 123 1.53 -13.22 9.89
C GLU A 123 2.76 -13.75 10.65
N ASP A 124 2.74 -15.02 11.05
CA ASP A 124 3.84 -15.68 11.77
C ASP A 124 5.07 -15.99 10.88
N GLU A 125 4.93 -15.85 9.56
CA GLU A 125 6.09 -15.97 8.64
C GLU A 125 7.04 -14.78 8.71
N LEU A 126 6.69 -13.71 9.45
CA LEU A 126 7.55 -12.54 9.59
C LEU A 126 8.91 -12.90 10.22
N LEU A 127 10.01 -12.55 9.52
CA LEU A 127 11.40 -12.73 9.97
C LEU A 127 11.83 -14.21 10.14
N THR A 128 11.18 -15.15 9.47
CA THR A 128 11.55 -16.59 9.55
C THR A 128 12.70 -16.98 8.63
N SER A 129 12.92 -16.21 7.55
CA SER A 129 14.03 -16.43 6.61
C SER A 129 14.33 -15.16 5.79
N PRO A 130 15.35 -15.16 4.89
CA PRO A 130 15.73 -13.96 4.13
C PRO A 130 14.60 -13.38 3.27
N LEU A 131 14.59 -12.04 3.19
CA LEU A 131 13.68 -11.27 2.37
C LEU A 131 14.00 -11.40 0.86
N GLU A 132 13.12 -10.87 0.00
CA GLU A 132 13.42 -10.73 -1.42
C GLU A 132 14.43 -9.59 -1.63
N TYR A 133 15.60 -9.94 -2.13
CA TYR A 133 16.76 -9.03 -2.26
C TYR A 133 16.47 -7.73 -3.00
N THR A 134 15.60 -7.77 -4.02
CA THR A 134 15.33 -6.61 -4.87
C THR A 134 14.52 -5.49 -4.18
N ASN A 135 13.88 -5.78 -3.05
CA ASN A 135 13.09 -4.82 -2.27
C ASN A 135 13.32 -4.92 -0.76
N GLU A 136 14.45 -5.50 -0.36
CA GLU A 136 14.79 -5.76 1.04
C GLU A 136 14.78 -4.48 1.88
N GLU A 137 15.31 -3.37 1.36
CA GLU A 137 15.38 -2.09 2.07
C GLU A 137 14.00 -1.51 2.36
N TYR A 138 13.11 -1.56 1.38
CA TYR A 138 11.72 -1.17 1.57
C TYR A 138 11.02 -2.07 2.60
N ALA A 139 11.25 -3.38 2.50
CA ALA A 139 10.70 -4.36 3.42
C ALA A 139 11.19 -4.11 4.86
N LEU A 140 12.50 -3.88 5.06
CA LEU A 140 13.08 -3.57 6.37
C LEU A 140 12.49 -2.28 6.96
N ALA A 141 12.30 -1.24 6.16
CA ALA A 141 11.62 -0.03 6.62
C ALA A 141 10.20 -0.35 7.08
N LYS A 142 9.43 -1.12 6.31
CA LYS A 142 8.05 -1.49 6.68
C LYS A 142 8.00 -2.41 7.91
N ILE A 143 8.94 -3.34 8.07
CA ILE A 143 9.09 -4.16 9.27
C ILE A 143 9.35 -3.25 10.50
N SER A 144 10.23 -2.27 10.36
CA SER A 144 10.51 -1.33 11.45
C SER A 144 9.25 -0.56 11.88
N GLY A 145 8.45 -0.06 10.93
CA GLY A 145 7.22 0.66 11.24
C GLY A 145 6.18 -0.20 11.96
N LEU A 146 5.96 -1.43 11.48
CA LEU A 146 5.05 -2.34 12.18
C LEU A 146 5.55 -2.70 13.57
N LYS A 147 6.87 -2.93 13.75
CA LYS A 147 7.45 -3.22 15.06
C LYS A 147 7.42 -2.02 16.00
N MET A 148 7.50 -0.79 15.47
CA MET A 148 7.23 0.40 16.28
C MET A 148 5.80 0.39 16.81
N CYS A 149 4.79 0.19 15.95
CA CYS A 149 3.39 0.10 16.39
C CYS A 149 3.20 -0.97 17.48
N GLU A 150 3.72 -2.18 17.25
CA GLU A 150 3.65 -3.28 18.22
C GLU A 150 4.35 -2.91 19.56
N SER A 151 5.54 -2.32 19.49
CA SER A 151 6.31 -1.92 20.69
C SER A 151 5.63 -0.80 21.49
N TYR A 152 5.07 0.20 20.80
CA TYR A 152 4.32 1.26 21.48
C TYR A 152 3.06 0.71 22.17
N ASN A 153 2.36 -0.23 21.53
CA ASN A 153 1.23 -0.90 22.17
C ASN A 153 1.67 -1.66 23.42
N LEU A 154 2.70 -2.50 23.29
CA LEU A 154 3.18 -3.35 24.39
C LEU A 154 3.76 -2.54 25.55
N GLN A 155 4.46 -1.45 25.27
CA GLN A 155 5.12 -0.65 26.31
C GLN A 155 4.21 0.42 26.91
N TYR A 156 3.35 1.04 26.11
CA TYR A 156 2.61 2.24 26.51
C TYR A 156 1.09 2.08 26.44
N GLY A 157 0.57 0.93 26.01
CA GLY A 157 -0.87 0.68 25.89
C GLY A 157 -1.55 1.50 24.82
N THR A 158 -0.82 1.90 23.77
CA THR A 158 -1.40 2.59 22.62
C THR A 158 -2.30 1.65 21.79
N ASN A 159 -3.02 2.21 20.82
CA ASN A 159 -3.87 1.44 19.92
C ASN A 159 -3.43 1.68 18.46
N TYR A 160 -2.21 1.20 18.14
CA TYR A 160 -1.56 1.38 16.84
C TYR A 160 -1.53 0.07 16.09
N ILE A 161 -2.29 -0.02 15.00
CA ILE A 161 -2.47 -1.27 14.25
C ILE A 161 -1.77 -1.16 12.90
N ALA A 162 -1.02 -2.19 12.54
CA ALA A 162 -0.37 -2.30 11.24
C ALA A 162 -1.13 -3.29 10.35
N VAL A 163 -1.40 -2.88 9.11
CA VAL A 163 -2.04 -3.72 8.08
C VAL A 163 -1.09 -3.95 6.91
N MET A 164 -1.07 -5.17 6.39
CA MET A 164 -0.15 -5.61 5.32
C MET A 164 -0.93 -5.89 4.04
N PRO A 165 -1.13 -4.89 3.18
CA PRO A 165 -1.81 -5.10 1.90
C PRO A 165 -0.99 -5.96 0.96
N THR A 166 -1.70 -6.79 0.18
CA THR A 166 -1.19 -7.47 -1.01
C THR A 166 -1.01 -6.48 -2.18
N ASN A 167 -0.83 -6.96 -3.42
CA ASN A 167 -0.68 -6.05 -4.56
C ASN A 167 -1.98 -5.28 -4.81
N LEU A 168 -1.88 -3.98 -4.74
CA LEU A 168 -3.02 -3.09 -4.92
C LEU A 168 -3.12 -2.58 -6.35
N TYR A 169 -4.34 -2.30 -6.79
CA TYR A 169 -4.65 -1.66 -8.06
C TYR A 169 -5.97 -0.89 -7.94
N GLY A 170 -6.13 0.17 -8.72
CA GLY A 170 -7.37 0.97 -8.67
C GLY A 170 -7.23 2.37 -9.25
N PRO A 171 -8.24 3.23 -9.04
CA PRO A 171 -8.21 4.64 -9.40
C PRO A 171 -6.99 5.36 -8.81
N ASN A 172 -6.42 6.31 -9.56
CA ASN A 172 -5.21 7.06 -9.19
C ASN A 172 -3.94 6.22 -9.08
N ASP A 173 -3.90 5.01 -9.66
CA ASP A 173 -2.67 4.23 -9.75
C ASP A 173 -1.68 4.86 -10.74
N ASN A 174 -0.41 4.48 -10.62
CA ASN A 174 0.64 4.92 -11.53
C ASN A 174 0.66 4.06 -12.79
N PHE A 175 0.36 4.67 -13.96
CA PHE A 175 0.39 4.01 -15.27
C PHE A 175 1.67 4.26 -16.06
N HIS A 176 2.75 4.71 -15.42
CA HIS A 176 4.03 4.93 -16.09
C HIS A 176 4.64 3.58 -16.53
N LEU A 177 5.07 3.48 -17.80
CA LEU A 177 5.51 2.18 -18.37
C LEU A 177 6.75 1.59 -17.71
N GLU A 178 7.61 2.41 -17.09
CA GLU A 178 8.84 1.95 -16.43
C GLU A 178 8.67 1.70 -14.92
N ASN A 179 7.95 2.61 -14.24
CA ASN A 179 8.00 2.70 -12.78
C ASN A 179 6.71 2.23 -12.09
N SER A 180 5.72 1.78 -12.86
CA SER A 180 4.45 1.32 -12.32
C SER A 180 4.48 -0.16 -11.91
N HIS A 181 3.46 -0.54 -11.14
CA HIS A 181 3.21 -1.94 -10.84
C HIS A 181 2.71 -2.69 -12.07
N VAL A 182 2.71 -4.03 -11.99
CA VAL A 182 2.43 -4.92 -13.12
C VAL A 182 1.05 -4.68 -13.75
N MET A 183 0.00 -4.47 -12.95
CA MET A 183 -1.37 -4.32 -13.47
C MET A 183 -1.55 -3.02 -14.29
N PRO A 184 -1.25 -1.81 -13.79
CA PRO A 184 -1.42 -0.58 -14.57
C PRO A 184 -0.47 -0.52 -15.76
N ALA A 185 0.80 -1.00 -15.65
CA ALA A 185 1.72 -1.07 -16.78
C ALA A 185 1.17 -1.96 -17.90
N MET A 186 0.69 -3.16 -17.54
CA MET A 186 0.15 -4.12 -18.50
C MET A 186 -1.11 -3.60 -19.16
N MET A 187 -2.00 -2.97 -18.41
CA MET A 187 -3.23 -2.37 -18.95
C MET A 187 -2.91 -1.28 -19.99
N ARG A 188 -2.01 -0.37 -19.66
CA ARG A 188 -1.61 0.70 -20.59
C ARG A 188 -0.93 0.14 -21.83
N LYS A 189 -0.04 -0.85 -21.70
CA LYS A 189 0.62 -1.51 -22.84
C LYS A 189 -0.40 -2.14 -23.79
N ILE A 190 -1.32 -2.93 -23.26
CA ILE A 190 -2.34 -3.62 -24.04
C ILE A 190 -3.29 -2.62 -24.72
N TYR A 191 -3.66 -1.53 -24.02
CA TYR A 191 -4.50 -0.49 -24.58
C TYR A 191 -3.81 0.27 -25.72
N LEU A 192 -2.55 0.69 -25.53
CA LEU A 192 -1.78 1.36 -26.60
C LEU A 192 -1.57 0.46 -27.82
N ALA A 193 -1.29 -0.84 -27.64
CA ALA A 193 -1.19 -1.79 -28.74
C ALA A 193 -2.52 -1.92 -29.51
N LYS A 194 -3.66 -1.96 -28.81
CA LYS A 194 -4.98 -1.91 -29.45
C LYS A 194 -5.15 -0.66 -30.28
N LEU A 195 -4.82 0.51 -29.74
CA LEU A 195 -4.98 1.78 -30.45
C LEU A 195 -4.10 1.88 -31.68
N ILE A 196 -2.88 1.32 -31.65
CA ILE A 196 -2.00 1.21 -32.82
C ILE A 196 -2.65 0.33 -33.88
N ASN A 197 -3.16 -0.85 -33.47
CA ASN A 197 -3.80 -1.80 -34.39
C ASN A 197 -5.10 -1.23 -35.04
N GLU A 198 -5.77 -0.32 -34.35
CA GLU A 198 -6.98 0.38 -34.84
C GLU A 198 -6.67 1.70 -35.55
N ASP A 199 -5.39 2.04 -35.75
CA ASP A 199 -4.94 3.33 -36.32
C ASP A 199 -5.53 4.57 -35.61
N ASN A 200 -5.80 4.42 -34.27
CA ASN A 200 -6.44 5.45 -33.47
C ASN A 200 -5.42 6.42 -32.87
N TRP A 201 -4.79 7.22 -33.75
CA TRP A 201 -3.76 8.17 -33.37
C TRP A 201 -4.24 9.25 -32.41
N GLN A 202 -5.51 9.65 -32.51
CA GLN A 202 -6.07 10.64 -31.58
C GLN A 202 -6.02 10.14 -30.13
N ALA A 203 -6.42 8.90 -29.88
CA ALA A 203 -6.39 8.33 -28.53
C ALA A 203 -4.96 8.07 -28.05
N ILE A 204 -4.04 7.62 -28.93
CA ILE A 204 -2.61 7.46 -28.60
C ILE A 204 -2.01 8.79 -28.16
N ARG A 205 -2.25 9.87 -28.90
CA ARG A 205 -1.76 11.21 -28.59
C ARG A 205 -2.35 11.73 -27.28
N THR A 206 -3.63 11.47 -27.02
CA THR A 206 -4.28 11.83 -25.75
C THR A 206 -3.61 11.13 -24.55
N ASP A 207 -3.33 9.84 -24.67
CA ASP A 207 -2.63 9.06 -23.63
C ASP A 207 -1.23 9.62 -23.36
N LEU A 208 -0.45 9.84 -24.41
CA LEU A 208 0.92 10.32 -24.30
C LEU A 208 1.01 11.77 -23.81
N ASN A 209 0.06 12.63 -24.16
CA ASN A 209 0.00 14.01 -23.61
C ASN A 209 -0.22 13.99 -22.12
N LYS A 210 -1.08 13.10 -21.63
CA LYS A 210 -1.32 12.97 -20.18
C LYS A 210 -0.18 12.24 -19.45
N ARG A 211 0.45 11.27 -20.11
CA ARG A 211 1.50 10.41 -19.55
C ARG A 211 2.63 10.21 -20.55
N PRO A 212 3.51 11.22 -20.73
CA PRO A 212 4.66 11.12 -21.64
C PRO A 212 5.56 9.92 -21.30
N VAL A 213 6.20 9.36 -22.31
CA VAL A 213 7.15 8.23 -22.18
C VAL A 213 8.52 8.66 -22.66
N GLU A 214 9.54 8.59 -21.85
CA GLU A 214 10.90 9.11 -22.16
C GLU A 214 10.90 10.53 -22.73
N GLY A 215 10.01 11.41 -22.22
CA GLY A 215 9.85 12.77 -22.73
C GLY A 215 9.12 12.91 -24.08
N VAL A 216 8.65 11.78 -24.66
CA VAL A 216 7.82 11.77 -25.86
C VAL A 216 6.35 11.87 -25.46
N ASP A 217 5.69 12.93 -25.89
CA ASP A 217 4.26 13.20 -25.71
C ASP A 217 3.47 13.01 -27.03
N GLY A 218 2.19 13.33 -27.01
CA GLY A 218 1.31 13.19 -28.17
C GLY A 218 1.56 14.20 -29.30
N THR A 219 2.45 15.18 -29.15
CA THR A 219 2.83 16.12 -30.21
C THR A 219 3.92 15.58 -31.12
N ALA A 220 4.59 14.49 -30.70
CA ALA A 220 5.68 13.90 -31.46
C ALA A 220 5.20 13.26 -32.81
N GLN A 221 6.14 13.08 -33.73
CA GLN A 221 5.88 12.35 -34.98
C GLN A 221 5.57 10.89 -34.68
N GLU A 222 4.68 10.28 -35.46
CA GLU A 222 4.21 8.90 -35.28
C GLU A 222 5.34 7.89 -35.23
N GLN A 223 6.32 8.01 -36.14
CA GLN A 223 7.49 7.16 -36.14
C GLN A 223 8.24 7.20 -34.80
N ARG A 224 8.40 8.40 -34.22
CA ARG A 224 9.07 8.58 -32.93
C ARG A 224 8.27 7.96 -31.78
N ILE A 225 6.96 8.09 -31.81
CA ILE A 225 6.05 7.44 -30.85
C ILE A 225 6.21 5.92 -30.92
N LEU A 226 6.14 5.33 -32.13
CA LEU A 226 6.28 3.90 -32.32
C LEU A 226 7.67 3.39 -31.87
N GLU A 227 8.75 4.10 -32.17
CA GLU A 227 10.11 3.78 -31.71
C GLU A 227 10.19 3.70 -30.18
N VAL A 228 9.60 4.65 -29.47
CA VAL A 228 9.60 4.65 -28.01
C VAL A 228 8.73 3.54 -27.45
N LEU A 229 7.50 3.39 -27.94
CA LEU A 229 6.58 2.37 -27.46
C LEU A 229 7.11 0.95 -27.70
N SER A 230 7.83 0.71 -28.82
CA SER A 230 8.43 -0.58 -29.12
C SER A 230 9.46 -1.04 -28.09
N LYS A 231 10.20 -0.12 -27.45
CA LYS A 231 11.14 -0.43 -26.35
C LYS A 231 10.42 -1.06 -25.14
N TYR A 232 9.15 -0.74 -24.96
CA TYR A 232 8.30 -1.27 -23.90
C TYR A 232 7.52 -2.53 -24.33
N GLY A 233 7.82 -3.07 -25.51
CA GLY A 233 7.18 -4.27 -26.06
C GLY A 233 5.78 -4.00 -26.60
N ILE A 234 5.49 -2.76 -26.98
CA ILE A 234 4.21 -2.37 -27.62
C ILE A 234 4.45 -2.27 -29.11
N ALA A 235 3.79 -3.10 -29.89
CA ALA A 235 3.90 -3.14 -31.34
C ALA A 235 2.51 -3.29 -31.97
N ASP A 236 2.45 -3.14 -33.29
CA ASP A 236 1.26 -3.45 -34.05
C ASP A 236 0.85 -4.91 -33.79
N ASN A 237 -0.40 -5.09 -33.41
CA ASN A 237 -1.03 -6.38 -33.14
C ASN A 237 -0.29 -7.31 -32.13
N ALA A 238 0.64 -6.77 -31.34
CA ALA A 238 1.39 -7.57 -30.34
C ALA A 238 1.81 -6.76 -29.12
N VAL A 239 1.78 -7.41 -27.97
CA VAL A 239 2.37 -6.90 -26.73
C VAL A 239 3.35 -7.92 -26.16
N GLN A 240 4.58 -7.49 -25.90
CA GLN A 240 5.58 -8.29 -25.23
C GLN A 240 5.61 -7.96 -23.73
N LEU A 241 5.42 -8.96 -22.88
CA LEU A 241 5.47 -8.88 -21.43
C LEU A 241 6.70 -9.62 -20.91
N TRP A 242 7.29 -9.12 -19.82
CA TRP A 242 8.46 -9.75 -19.21
C TRP A 242 8.12 -11.05 -18.47
N GLY A 243 9.08 -11.98 -18.45
CA GLY A 243 8.99 -13.25 -17.73
C GLY A 243 8.23 -14.34 -18.50
N THR A 244 7.87 -15.39 -17.78
CA THR A 244 7.17 -16.56 -18.35
C THR A 244 5.64 -16.46 -18.26
N GLY A 245 5.11 -15.49 -17.51
CA GLY A 245 3.69 -15.39 -17.20
C GLY A 245 3.17 -16.43 -16.20
N LYS A 246 4.04 -17.30 -15.68
CA LYS A 246 3.69 -18.36 -14.71
C LYS A 246 3.52 -17.89 -13.27
N PRO A 247 4.26 -16.88 -12.78
CA PRO A 247 4.13 -16.45 -11.38
C PRO A 247 2.70 -16.16 -10.99
N LEU A 248 2.37 -16.57 -9.76
CA LEU A 248 1.06 -16.35 -9.14
C LEU A 248 1.07 -15.09 -8.28
N ARG A 249 0.07 -14.26 -8.41
CA ARG A 249 -0.10 -13.02 -7.63
C ARG A 249 -1.52 -12.88 -7.15
N GLU A 250 -1.63 -12.34 -5.97
CA GLU A 250 -2.86 -11.85 -5.39
C GLU A 250 -2.99 -10.36 -5.68
N PHE A 251 -4.21 -9.92 -6.02
CA PHE A 251 -4.53 -8.52 -6.28
C PHE A 251 -5.76 -8.09 -5.51
N LEU A 252 -5.70 -6.89 -4.91
CA LEU A 252 -6.81 -6.31 -4.16
C LEU A 252 -7.15 -4.92 -4.71
N TRP A 253 -8.45 -4.70 -4.93
CA TRP A 253 -8.98 -3.40 -5.35
C TRP A 253 -8.74 -2.33 -4.28
N SER A 254 -8.27 -1.14 -4.68
CA SER A 254 -7.88 -0.09 -3.74
C SER A 254 -9.01 0.44 -2.86
N GLU A 255 -10.25 0.46 -3.37
CA GLU A 255 -11.41 0.82 -2.54
C GLU A 255 -11.77 -0.28 -1.53
N ASP A 256 -11.52 -1.56 -1.83
CA ASP A 256 -11.63 -2.66 -0.86
C ASP A 256 -10.52 -2.55 0.21
N MET A 257 -9.29 -2.22 -0.19
CA MET A 257 -8.21 -1.93 0.76
C MET A 257 -8.58 -0.76 1.68
N ALA A 258 -9.18 0.30 1.13
CA ALA A 258 -9.66 1.43 1.92
C ALA A 258 -10.77 1.02 2.89
N ASP A 259 -11.72 0.20 2.43
CA ASP A 259 -12.82 -0.29 3.26
C ASP A 259 -12.29 -1.19 4.41
N ALA A 260 -11.30 -2.05 4.14
CA ALA A 260 -10.60 -2.83 5.16
C ALA A 260 -9.88 -1.95 6.17
N SER A 261 -9.13 -0.96 5.67
CA SER A 261 -8.37 0.00 6.50
C SER A 261 -9.29 0.78 7.44
N VAL A 262 -10.40 1.30 6.91
CA VAL A 262 -11.39 2.04 7.70
C VAL A 262 -12.14 1.11 8.66
N HIS A 263 -12.43 -0.13 8.25
CA HIS A 263 -13.01 -1.14 9.15
C HIS A 263 -12.08 -1.39 10.35
N VAL A 264 -10.79 -1.62 10.12
CA VAL A 264 -9.80 -1.84 11.19
C VAL A 264 -9.67 -0.59 12.06
N LEU A 265 -9.54 0.60 11.45
CA LEU A 265 -9.44 1.86 12.19
C LEU A 265 -10.61 2.11 13.14
N LEU A 266 -11.83 1.78 12.72
CA LEU A 266 -13.05 2.12 13.45
C LEU A 266 -13.51 1.02 14.44
N ASN A 267 -13.26 -0.25 14.12
CA ASN A 267 -13.90 -1.37 14.79
C ASN A 267 -12.96 -2.37 15.46
N VAL A 268 -11.63 -2.23 15.24
CA VAL A 268 -10.65 -3.19 15.77
C VAL A 268 -9.72 -2.49 16.73
N ASP A 269 -9.63 -2.99 17.96
CA ASP A 269 -8.64 -2.54 18.94
C ASP A 269 -7.47 -3.54 19.00
N PHE A 270 -6.31 -3.11 19.50
CA PHE A 270 -5.16 -4.01 19.63
C PHE A 270 -5.47 -5.22 20.53
N SER A 271 -6.32 -5.04 21.53
CA SER A 271 -6.83 -6.12 22.40
C SER A 271 -7.57 -7.21 21.61
N ASP A 272 -8.31 -6.86 20.57
CA ASP A 272 -9.04 -7.83 19.73
C ASP A 272 -8.08 -8.71 18.93
N ILE A 273 -6.93 -8.14 18.55
CA ILE A 273 -5.89 -8.86 17.78
C ILE A 273 -5.16 -9.89 18.65
N ILE A 274 -4.89 -9.54 19.90
CA ILE A 274 -4.15 -10.41 20.82
C ILE A 274 -5.04 -11.28 21.69
N GLY A 275 -6.37 -11.12 21.60
CA GLY A 275 -7.35 -11.94 22.35
C GLY A 275 -7.41 -11.66 23.85
N ILE A 276 -7.05 -10.44 24.29
CA ILE A 276 -7.02 -10.05 25.71
C ILE A 276 -7.99 -8.87 25.93
N GLU A 277 -9.10 -9.14 26.63
CA GLU A 277 -10.20 -8.18 26.82
C GLU A 277 -9.83 -6.87 27.54
N LYS A 278 -8.76 -6.83 28.33
CA LYS A 278 -8.35 -5.64 29.10
C LYS A 278 -6.84 -5.42 29.05
N TYR A 279 -6.33 -5.22 27.84
CA TYR A 279 -4.91 -5.02 27.63
C TYR A 279 -4.33 -3.84 28.45
N SER A 280 -5.02 -2.70 28.48
CA SER A 280 -4.60 -1.50 29.21
C SER A 280 -4.44 -1.70 30.71
N SER A 281 -5.21 -2.61 31.33
CA SER A 281 -5.14 -2.88 32.77
C SER A 281 -4.01 -3.83 33.17
N VAL A 282 -3.43 -4.55 32.22
CA VAL A 282 -2.39 -5.55 32.46
C VAL A 282 -0.98 -4.92 32.48
N PHE A 283 -0.75 -3.89 31.65
CA PHE A 283 0.56 -3.23 31.51
C PHE A 283 0.68 -1.90 32.26
N TYR A 284 -0.42 -1.25 32.60
CA TYR A 284 -0.47 -0.02 33.39
C TYR A 284 -1.17 -0.27 34.74
N GLY A 285 -0.52 -1.07 35.59
CA GLY A 285 -0.83 -1.03 37.03
C GLY A 285 -0.40 0.32 37.56
N ALA A 286 -1.35 1.20 37.76
CA ALA A 286 -1.38 2.32 38.66
C ALA A 286 -1.83 3.60 38.00
N GLU A 287 -2.80 4.19 38.66
CA GLU A 287 -3.26 5.56 38.52
C GLU A 287 -2.11 6.54 38.30
N THR A 288 -1.96 7.08 37.11
CA THR A 288 -1.14 8.26 36.90
C THR A 288 -1.97 9.47 37.21
N ASN A 289 -1.92 9.93 38.45
CA ASN A 289 -2.21 11.31 38.78
C ASN A 289 -1.34 12.21 37.89
N GLY A 290 -1.96 12.92 37.02
CA GLY A 290 -1.55 13.84 35.98
C GLY A 290 -0.26 14.67 36.17
N GLN A 291 0.91 14.02 36.18
CA GLN A 291 2.19 14.70 35.97
C GLN A 291 3.12 13.81 35.13
N ASN A 292 3.24 14.17 33.86
CA ASN A 292 4.20 13.58 32.91
C ASN A 292 5.62 14.03 33.25
N ASP A 293 6.28 13.39 34.19
CA ASP A 293 7.72 13.59 34.43
C ASP A 293 8.52 12.57 33.59
N ARG A 294 8.96 13.01 32.41
CA ARG A 294 9.64 12.20 31.39
C ARG A 294 11.09 11.83 31.72
N ASN A 295 11.63 12.30 32.86
CA ASN A 295 13.02 12.15 33.24
C ASN A 295 13.28 11.16 34.39
N SER A 296 12.29 10.46 34.92
CA SER A 296 12.54 9.47 35.95
C SER A 296 12.80 8.09 35.35
N ASN A 297 14.07 7.73 35.19
CA ASN A 297 14.54 6.35 35.02
C ASN A 297 14.34 5.49 36.26
N ALA A 298 13.46 5.88 37.17
CA ALA A 298 13.21 5.20 38.41
C ALA A 298 12.09 4.17 38.25
N GLY A 299 12.49 2.89 38.16
CA GLY A 299 11.79 1.77 38.76
C GLY A 299 10.31 1.57 38.48
N ARG A 300 9.90 1.36 37.25
CA ARG A 300 8.61 0.72 36.96
C ARG A 300 8.77 -0.80 36.92
N GLY A 301 9.11 -1.37 38.07
CA GLY A 301 9.13 -2.81 38.34
C GLY A 301 7.74 -3.31 38.74
N GLY A 302 6.72 -3.10 37.93
CA GLY A 302 5.52 -3.93 37.96
C GLY A 302 5.89 -5.28 37.35
N ALA A 303 5.61 -6.39 38.02
CA ALA A 303 5.78 -7.72 37.46
C ALA A 303 5.05 -7.75 36.11
N ILE A 304 5.81 -7.92 35.01
CA ILE A 304 5.24 -8.20 33.70
C ILE A 304 4.40 -9.46 33.92
N PRO A 305 3.08 -9.42 33.74
CA PRO A 305 2.30 -10.65 33.79
C PRO A 305 2.96 -11.65 32.84
N THR A 306 2.99 -12.91 33.18
CA THR A 306 3.44 -14.01 32.32
C THR A 306 2.47 -14.21 31.16
N LEU A 307 2.23 -13.14 30.41
CA LEU A 307 1.67 -13.22 29.09
C LEU A 307 2.74 -13.88 28.22
N GLY A 308 2.36 -14.94 27.54
CA GLY A 308 3.23 -15.57 26.57
C GLY A 308 3.77 -14.53 25.59
N GLU A 309 4.73 -14.91 24.79
CA GLU A 309 5.36 -14.04 23.81
C GLU A 309 4.33 -13.46 22.82
N ILE A 310 4.08 -12.15 22.86
CA ILE A 310 3.17 -11.44 21.93
C ILE A 310 3.99 -10.97 20.74
N ARG A 311 3.70 -11.53 19.57
CA ARG A 311 4.36 -11.21 18.30
C ARG A 311 3.36 -11.14 17.16
N ASN A 312 3.80 -10.53 16.05
CA ASN A 312 3.12 -10.59 14.75
C ASN A 312 1.66 -10.14 14.83
N CYS A 313 1.45 -9.01 15.56
CA CYS A 313 0.13 -8.43 15.79
C CYS A 313 -0.43 -7.66 14.58
N HIS A 314 0.29 -7.63 13.48
CA HIS A 314 -0.21 -7.04 12.23
C HIS A 314 -1.28 -7.92 11.57
N ILE A 315 -1.96 -7.36 10.57
CA ILE A 315 -3.10 -8.00 9.88
C ILE A 315 -2.82 -8.02 8.39
N ASN A 316 -2.83 -9.18 7.77
CA ASN A 316 -2.81 -9.32 6.33
C ASN A 316 -4.11 -8.81 5.72
N VAL A 317 -4.01 -8.01 4.65
CA VAL A 317 -5.16 -7.49 3.90
C VAL A 317 -5.05 -7.93 2.45
N GLY A 318 -5.91 -8.84 2.05
CA GLY A 318 -5.93 -9.46 0.73
C GLY A 318 -7.27 -10.07 0.41
N THR A 319 -7.31 -10.83 -0.67
CA THR A 319 -8.48 -11.57 -1.14
C THR A 319 -8.43 -13.05 -0.76
N GLY A 320 -7.23 -13.58 -0.46
CA GLY A 320 -6.98 -15.02 -0.34
C GLY A 320 -7.10 -15.78 -1.66
N LYS A 321 -7.07 -15.06 -2.80
CA LYS A 321 -7.17 -15.62 -4.16
C LYS A 321 -6.01 -15.17 -5.02
N GLU A 322 -5.50 -16.05 -5.84
CA GLU A 322 -4.38 -15.77 -6.71
C GLU A 322 -4.67 -16.08 -8.18
N ILE A 323 -3.94 -15.44 -9.07
CA ILE A 323 -4.04 -15.59 -10.51
C ILE A 323 -2.64 -15.55 -11.11
N THR A 324 -2.40 -16.29 -12.19
CA THR A 324 -1.13 -16.17 -12.93
C THR A 324 -1.05 -14.85 -13.67
N ILE A 325 0.17 -14.35 -13.87
CA ILE A 325 0.41 -13.14 -14.69
C ILE A 325 -0.15 -13.33 -16.12
N LYS A 326 -0.10 -14.54 -16.65
CA LYS A 326 -0.71 -14.87 -17.96
C LYS A 326 -2.23 -14.71 -17.95
N GLN A 327 -2.92 -15.24 -16.93
CA GLN A 327 -4.36 -15.08 -16.78
C GLN A 327 -4.76 -13.61 -16.58
N LEU A 328 -3.96 -12.86 -15.80
CA LEU A 328 -4.16 -11.43 -15.64
C LEU A 328 -4.09 -10.68 -16.98
N ALA A 329 -3.06 -10.98 -17.79
CA ALA A 329 -2.92 -10.38 -19.12
C ALA A 329 -4.13 -10.69 -20.02
N GLN A 330 -4.67 -11.92 -19.94
CA GLN A 330 -5.88 -12.31 -20.68
C GLN A 330 -7.12 -11.54 -20.21
N LEU A 331 -7.29 -11.37 -18.89
CA LEU A 331 -8.40 -10.56 -18.34
C LEU A 331 -8.31 -9.10 -18.80
N ILE A 332 -7.11 -8.53 -18.78
CA ILE A 332 -6.89 -7.16 -19.25
C ILE A 332 -7.17 -7.05 -20.76
N ALA A 333 -6.67 -7.99 -21.57
CA ALA A 333 -6.95 -8.01 -23.01
C ALA A 333 -8.45 -8.09 -23.30
N GLN A 334 -9.17 -8.89 -22.54
CA GLN A 334 -10.62 -9.00 -22.64
C GLN A 334 -11.31 -7.67 -22.27
N ALA A 335 -10.93 -7.04 -21.16
CA ALA A 335 -11.51 -5.78 -20.72
C ALA A 335 -11.22 -4.62 -21.69
N VAL A 336 -10.02 -4.61 -22.28
CA VAL A 336 -9.59 -3.63 -23.29
C VAL A 336 -10.20 -3.92 -24.68
N ASP A 337 -10.70 -5.12 -24.91
CA ASP A 337 -11.09 -5.68 -26.22
C ASP A 337 -9.91 -5.73 -27.22
N PHE A 338 -8.74 -6.14 -26.75
CA PHE A 338 -7.57 -6.34 -27.58
C PHE A 338 -7.58 -7.72 -28.22
N LYS A 339 -7.46 -7.80 -29.54
CA LYS A 339 -7.49 -9.04 -30.32
C LYS A 339 -6.11 -9.50 -30.80
N GLY A 340 -5.07 -8.74 -30.50
CA GLY A 340 -3.71 -9.05 -30.90
C GLY A 340 -3.04 -10.11 -30.00
N ASN A 341 -1.76 -10.34 -30.22
CA ASN A 341 -0.98 -11.37 -29.58
C ASN A 341 -0.33 -10.85 -28.28
N ILE A 342 -0.42 -11.62 -27.19
CA ILE A 342 0.36 -11.41 -25.97
C ILE A 342 1.50 -12.42 -25.94
N GLN A 343 2.71 -11.91 -25.96
CA GLN A 343 3.95 -12.71 -25.93
C GLN A 343 4.67 -12.51 -24.60
N PHE A 344 5.31 -13.56 -24.11
CA PHE A 344 6.10 -13.53 -22.88
C PHE A 344 7.59 -13.68 -23.21
N ASP A 345 8.39 -12.72 -22.76
CA ASP A 345 9.85 -12.75 -22.91
C ASP A 345 10.49 -13.46 -21.72
N SER A 346 10.71 -14.76 -21.87
CA SER A 346 11.33 -15.60 -20.84
C SER A 346 12.84 -15.30 -20.60
N THR A 347 13.46 -14.43 -21.40
CA THR A 347 14.84 -13.96 -21.14
C THR A 347 14.88 -12.95 -20.01
N LYS A 348 13.74 -12.34 -19.69
CA LYS A 348 13.57 -11.45 -18.54
C LYS A 348 13.18 -12.24 -17.29
N PRO A 349 13.67 -11.84 -16.11
CA PRO A 349 13.40 -12.58 -14.89
C PRO A 349 11.91 -12.57 -14.52
N ASP A 350 11.43 -13.70 -14.02
CA ASP A 350 10.22 -13.76 -13.22
C ASP A 350 10.52 -13.19 -11.82
N GLY A 351 9.56 -12.54 -11.19
CA GLY A 351 9.64 -12.22 -9.77
C GLY A 351 9.43 -13.46 -8.89
N THR A 352 9.18 -13.28 -7.59
CA THR A 352 8.83 -14.37 -6.65
C THR A 352 7.78 -15.30 -7.27
N PRO A 353 7.96 -16.65 -7.24
CA PRO A 353 7.04 -17.57 -7.93
C PRO A 353 5.58 -17.47 -7.47
N ARG A 354 5.36 -17.30 -6.16
CA ARG A 354 4.03 -17.24 -5.55
C ARG A 354 4.00 -16.25 -4.39
N LYS A 355 2.90 -15.54 -4.23
CA LYS A 355 2.67 -14.63 -3.12
C LYS A 355 1.17 -14.51 -2.85
N LEU A 356 0.68 -15.37 -1.96
CA LEU A 356 -0.72 -15.44 -1.53
C LEU A 356 -0.77 -15.21 -0.02
N THR A 357 -1.59 -14.29 0.45
CA THR A 357 -1.75 -14.02 1.89
C THR A 357 -2.82 -14.89 2.52
N ASP A 358 -2.58 -15.33 3.76
CA ASP A 358 -3.62 -15.85 4.63
C ASP A 358 -4.42 -14.66 5.20
N VAL A 359 -5.71 -14.61 4.92
CA VAL A 359 -6.61 -13.53 5.34
C VAL A 359 -7.54 -13.94 6.48
N THR A 360 -7.26 -15.06 7.12
CA THR A 360 -8.11 -15.64 8.19
C THR A 360 -8.28 -14.66 9.34
N LYS A 361 -7.18 -13.99 9.77
CA LYS A 361 -7.22 -13.00 10.86
C LYS A 361 -8.19 -11.87 10.54
N LEU A 362 -8.08 -11.26 9.36
CA LEU A 362 -8.98 -10.17 8.94
C LEU A 362 -10.43 -10.63 8.80
N ASN A 363 -10.66 -11.85 8.25
CA ASN A 363 -12.00 -12.41 8.15
C ASN A 363 -12.64 -12.62 9.53
N ASN A 364 -11.88 -13.09 10.51
CA ASN A 364 -12.34 -13.25 11.89
C ASN A 364 -12.64 -11.91 12.56
N LEU A 365 -11.96 -10.84 12.15
CA LEU A 365 -12.25 -9.46 12.57
C LEU A 365 -13.44 -8.84 11.82
N GLY A 366 -14.16 -9.61 10.99
CA GLY A 366 -15.44 -9.22 10.39
C GLY A 366 -15.37 -8.54 9.04
N TRP A 367 -14.22 -8.61 8.32
CA TRP A 367 -14.10 -8.02 6.99
C TRP A 367 -13.70 -9.03 5.91
N LYS A 368 -14.28 -8.84 4.71
CA LYS A 368 -13.94 -9.59 3.48
C LYS A 368 -13.97 -8.65 2.28
N HIS A 369 -13.13 -8.92 1.28
CA HIS A 369 -13.14 -8.18 0.01
C HIS A 369 -14.48 -8.34 -0.72
N LYS A 370 -14.81 -7.37 -1.57
CA LYS A 370 -16.08 -7.30 -2.31
C LYS A 370 -15.89 -7.37 -3.82
N VAL A 371 -14.73 -6.92 -4.31
CA VAL A 371 -14.46 -6.80 -5.75
C VAL A 371 -13.59 -7.97 -6.21
N GLU A 372 -14.13 -8.79 -7.10
CA GLU A 372 -13.37 -9.86 -7.74
C GLU A 372 -12.46 -9.29 -8.84
N ILE A 373 -11.37 -10.01 -9.15
CA ILE A 373 -10.32 -9.51 -10.05
C ILE A 373 -10.84 -9.14 -11.44
N ALA A 374 -11.77 -9.91 -12.01
CA ALA A 374 -12.32 -9.64 -13.33
C ALA A 374 -13.12 -8.33 -13.36
N ASP A 375 -13.97 -8.12 -12.33
CA ASP A 375 -14.74 -6.88 -12.19
C ASP A 375 -13.83 -5.68 -11.91
N GLY A 376 -12.80 -5.88 -11.09
CA GLY A 376 -11.83 -4.85 -10.77
C GLY A 376 -11.03 -4.40 -11.99
N VAL A 377 -10.60 -5.32 -12.85
CA VAL A 377 -9.91 -5.01 -14.11
C VAL A 377 -10.81 -4.20 -15.05
N ALA A 378 -12.08 -4.59 -15.19
CA ALA A 378 -13.05 -3.83 -16.01
C ALA A 378 -13.29 -2.41 -15.45
N LYS A 379 -13.46 -2.28 -14.12
CA LYS A 379 -13.60 -0.97 -13.44
C LYS A 379 -12.36 -0.10 -13.63
N LEU A 380 -11.17 -0.68 -13.50
CA LEU A 380 -9.91 0.05 -13.68
C LEU A 380 -9.78 0.60 -15.11
N PHE A 381 -10.11 -0.22 -16.11
CA PHE A 381 -10.06 0.22 -17.49
C PHE A 381 -11.08 1.33 -17.80
N ALA A 382 -12.31 1.21 -17.29
CA ALA A 382 -13.32 2.26 -17.43
C ALA A 382 -12.85 3.57 -16.77
N TRP A 383 -12.26 3.48 -15.57
CA TRP A 383 -11.67 4.64 -14.89
C TRP A 383 -10.53 5.25 -15.72
N TYR A 384 -9.62 4.43 -16.23
CA TYR A 384 -8.48 4.86 -17.06
C TYR A 384 -8.92 5.64 -18.30
N GLN A 385 -9.93 5.13 -19.02
CA GLN A 385 -10.50 5.82 -20.19
C GLN A 385 -11.15 7.17 -19.83
N ASN A 386 -11.85 7.25 -18.70
CA ASN A 386 -12.45 8.50 -18.23
C ASN A 386 -11.40 9.50 -17.78
N ASP A 387 -10.36 9.03 -17.10
CA ASP A 387 -9.23 9.88 -16.70
C ASP A 387 -8.48 10.47 -17.89
N LEU A 388 -8.37 9.76 -19.02
CA LEU A 388 -7.79 10.31 -20.25
C LEU A 388 -8.62 11.44 -20.87
N LYS A 389 -9.92 11.52 -20.58
CA LYS A 389 -10.82 12.55 -21.10
C LYS A 389 -10.92 13.79 -20.19
N ALA A 390 -10.53 13.65 -18.93
CA ALA A 390 -10.50 14.72 -17.93
C ALA A 390 -9.20 15.55 -18.01
#